data_bca9284781d6b9ea9513f076606513c0
#
_entry.id   bca9284781d6b9ea9513f076606513c0
#
_cell.length_a   1.000
_cell.length_b   1.000
_cell.length_c   1.000
_cell.angle_alpha   90.00
_cell.angle_beta   90.00
_cell.angle_gamma   90.00
#
_symmetry.space_group_name_H-M   'P 1'
#
loop_
_entity.id
_entity.type
_entity.pdbx_description
1 polymer ?
#
loop_
_entity_poly.entity_id
_entity_poly.type
_entity_poly.pdbx_seq_one_letter_code
_entity_poly.pdbx_strand_id
1 'polypeptide(L)'
;MPPFAGWVKRIIIACTAIFLLELVVRRVFGVSLGWVDEWFALIPVFVMKGEIWQLVTYSLLHANFSHLFFNMLTLWFIGAYLESDWGSRRFIECYTFCVVGAALVTIVVSYSHFLGMNEHGGTVGASGGIFGLLMAFGILYADQEMFLFPLPFRIKAKYLVGIWVIVAIVAIFDPRQGGIAVFAHLGGLLFGYLWVKFLPSRGLSYAASERYFGVRNSYYRWKRRRAARKFEVYMRDHDRKVTFDEHGNYVPPDDNDKTNGGSKSGWVN
;
A
#
# COMPACT_ATOMS: atom_id res chain seq x y z
N MET A 1 21.67 -5.58 -14.74
CA MET A 1 21.07 -6.17 -13.53
C MET A 1 20.24 -5.10 -12.84
N PRO A 2 19.09 -5.43 -12.22
CA PRO A 2 18.33 -4.46 -11.47
C PRO A 2 19.14 -3.91 -10.29
N PRO A 3 18.98 -2.64 -9.90
CA PRO A 3 19.75 -2.05 -8.81
C PRO A 3 19.40 -2.73 -7.48
N PHE A 4 20.41 -3.08 -6.68
CA PHE A 4 20.22 -3.59 -5.32
C PHE A 4 20.23 -2.42 -4.33
N ALA A 5 19.11 -1.71 -4.25
CA ALA A 5 18.97 -0.46 -3.48
C ALA A 5 17.57 -0.33 -2.87
N GLY A 6 17.31 0.76 -2.17
CA GLY A 6 15.99 1.14 -1.69
C GLY A 6 15.35 0.17 -0.71
N TRP A 7 14.03 0.02 -0.78
CA TRP A 7 13.23 -0.87 0.06
C TRP A 7 13.41 -2.34 -0.30
N VAL A 8 13.62 -2.66 -1.58
CA VAL A 8 13.94 -4.04 -2.00
C VAL A 8 15.14 -4.57 -1.24
N LYS A 9 16.25 -3.80 -1.20
CA LYS A 9 17.44 -4.17 -0.42
C LYS A 9 17.13 -4.35 1.06
N ARG A 10 16.34 -3.43 1.66
CA ARG A 10 15.99 -3.48 3.09
C ARG A 10 15.18 -4.72 3.43
N ILE A 11 14.17 -5.05 2.62
CA ILE A 11 13.33 -6.23 2.83
C ILE A 11 14.16 -7.51 2.70
N ILE A 12 15.00 -7.61 1.66
CA ILE A 12 15.85 -8.77 1.44
C ILE A 12 16.80 -8.97 2.62
N ILE A 13 17.45 -7.90 3.09
CA ILE A 13 18.37 -7.98 4.25
C ILE A 13 17.59 -8.38 5.51
N ALA A 14 16.42 -7.79 5.77
CA ALA A 14 15.62 -8.10 6.94
C ALA A 14 15.19 -9.58 6.95
N CYS A 15 14.57 -10.07 5.86
CA CYS A 15 14.15 -11.47 5.75
C CYS A 15 15.32 -12.43 5.90
N THR A 16 16.45 -12.15 5.24
CA THR A 16 17.65 -13.00 5.31
C THR A 16 18.26 -13.00 6.71
N ALA A 17 18.36 -11.83 7.35
CA ALA A 17 18.90 -11.70 8.69
C ALA A 17 18.03 -12.44 9.74
N ILE A 18 16.70 -12.29 9.67
CA ILE A 18 15.77 -13.01 10.55
C ILE A 18 15.91 -14.51 10.34
N PHE A 19 15.89 -15.00 9.11
CA PHE A 19 16.03 -16.42 8.81
C PHE A 19 17.34 -16.99 9.32
N LEU A 20 18.46 -16.30 9.11
CA LEU A 20 19.77 -16.73 9.60
C LEU A 20 19.84 -16.71 11.13
N LEU A 21 19.26 -15.71 11.78
CA LEU A 21 19.17 -15.63 13.23
C LEU A 21 18.39 -16.83 13.80
N GLU A 22 17.21 -17.13 13.24
CA GLU A 22 16.42 -18.29 13.61
C GLU A 22 17.19 -19.60 13.40
N LEU A 23 17.89 -19.74 12.28
CA LEU A 23 18.69 -20.92 11.97
C LEU A 23 19.80 -21.11 13.00
N VAL A 24 20.53 -20.03 13.34
CA VAL A 24 21.61 -20.07 14.34
C VAL A 24 21.04 -20.42 15.71
N VAL A 25 19.97 -19.77 16.16
CA VAL A 25 19.37 -20.01 17.47
C VAL A 25 18.87 -21.47 17.59
N ARG A 26 18.22 -21.97 16.58
CA ARG A 26 17.72 -23.37 16.56
C ARG A 26 18.87 -24.39 16.50
N ARG A 27 19.90 -24.16 15.68
CA ARG A 27 20.96 -25.14 15.42
C ARG A 27 22.09 -25.09 16.39
N VAL A 28 22.51 -23.90 16.85
CA VAL A 28 23.67 -23.71 17.73
C VAL A 28 23.24 -23.78 19.19
N PHE A 29 22.14 -23.17 19.56
CA PHE A 29 21.69 -23.09 20.95
C PHE A 29 20.60 -24.11 21.30
N GLY A 30 20.08 -24.87 20.33
CA GLY A 30 19.07 -25.91 20.57
C GLY A 30 17.73 -25.35 21.08
N VAL A 31 17.51 -24.03 20.95
CA VAL A 31 16.29 -23.36 21.46
C VAL A 31 15.13 -23.56 20.49
N SER A 32 13.99 -24.02 20.99
CA SER A 32 12.74 -24.03 20.22
C SER A 32 12.24 -22.61 20.04
N LEU A 33 11.96 -22.22 18.80
CA LEU A 33 11.45 -20.89 18.44
C LEU A 33 9.95 -20.94 18.07
N GLY A 34 9.20 -21.94 18.54
CA GLY A 34 7.76 -22.04 18.29
C GLY A 34 6.99 -20.77 18.70
N TRP A 35 7.43 -20.09 19.76
CA TRP A 35 6.89 -18.81 20.18
C TRP A 35 7.10 -17.68 19.15
N VAL A 36 8.19 -17.73 18.35
CA VAL A 36 8.41 -16.75 17.27
C VAL A 36 7.33 -16.90 16.19
N ASP A 37 7.05 -18.17 15.83
CA ASP A 37 5.98 -18.46 14.87
C ASP A 37 4.63 -18.01 15.43
N GLU A 38 4.32 -18.26 16.71
CA GLU A 38 3.07 -17.82 17.34
C GLU A 38 2.92 -16.28 17.36
N TRP A 39 4.00 -15.54 17.64
CA TRP A 39 3.97 -14.08 17.75
C TRP A 39 4.02 -13.35 16.40
N PHE A 40 4.69 -13.90 15.40
CA PHE A 40 5.01 -13.16 14.17
C PHE A 40 4.43 -13.78 12.89
N ALA A 41 4.11 -15.08 12.87
CA ALA A 41 3.39 -15.68 11.76
C ALA A 41 1.94 -15.17 11.69
N LEU A 42 1.33 -15.21 10.53
CA LEU A 42 -0.09 -14.91 10.38
C LEU A 42 -0.91 -16.10 10.88
N ILE A 43 -1.51 -15.99 12.04
CA ILE A 43 -2.43 -16.96 12.61
C ILE A 43 -3.78 -16.26 12.80
N PRO A 44 -4.81 -16.57 11.99
CA PRO A 44 -6.08 -15.84 11.96
C PRO A 44 -6.72 -15.63 13.34
N VAL A 45 -6.72 -16.64 14.20
CA VAL A 45 -7.31 -16.55 15.54
C VAL A 45 -6.59 -15.51 16.42
N PHE A 46 -5.28 -15.34 16.28
CA PHE A 46 -4.52 -14.36 17.08
C PHE A 46 -4.72 -12.96 16.58
N VAL A 47 -4.81 -12.75 15.26
CA VAL A 47 -5.17 -11.44 14.69
C VAL A 47 -6.52 -10.97 15.22
N MET A 48 -7.52 -11.88 15.29
CA MET A 48 -8.84 -11.55 15.83
C MET A 48 -8.84 -11.29 17.34
N LYS A 49 -7.82 -11.77 18.05
CA LYS A 49 -7.56 -11.45 19.48
C LYS A 49 -6.79 -10.14 19.68
N GLY A 50 -6.40 -9.46 18.61
CA GLY A 50 -5.74 -8.15 18.67
C GLY A 50 -4.26 -8.15 18.26
N GLU A 51 -3.69 -9.27 17.84
CA GLU A 51 -2.30 -9.37 17.35
C GLU A 51 -2.19 -8.87 15.90
N ILE A 52 -2.60 -7.61 15.68
CA ILE A 52 -2.70 -7.00 14.35
C ILE A 52 -1.36 -6.84 13.62
N TRP A 53 -0.23 -6.85 14.33
CA TRP A 53 1.11 -6.83 13.72
C TRP A 53 1.36 -8.03 12.83
N GLN A 54 0.72 -9.18 13.10
CA GLN A 54 0.80 -10.39 12.28
C GLN A 54 0.35 -10.15 10.83
N LEU A 55 -0.49 -9.14 10.56
CA LEU A 55 -0.86 -8.74 9.19
C LEU A 55 0.34 -8.32 8.33
N VAL A 56 1.47 -8.00 8.94
CA VAL A 56 2.69 -7.57 8.25
C VAL A 56 3.88 -8.44 8.58
N THR A 57 4.08 -8.81 9.85
CA THR A 57 5.29 -9.49 10.33
C THR A 57 5.48 -10.87 9.72
N TYR A 58 4.39 -11.57 9.39
CA TYR A 58 4.45 -12.88 8.74
C TYR A 58 5.25 -12.87 7.44
N SER A 59 5.28 -11.72 6.75
CA SER A 59 5.99 -11.55 5.49
C SER A 59 7.52 -11.54 5.65
N LEU A 60 8.02 -11.42 6.86
CA LEU A 60 9.45 -11.43 7.17
C LEU A 60 9.98 -12.84 7.49
N LEU A 61 9.11 -13.76 7.91
CA LEU A 61 9.44 -15.12 8.28
C LEU A 61 9.46 -16.05 7.05
N HIS A 62 10.29 -17.09 7.07
CA HIS A 62 10.37 -18.05 5.98
C HIS A 62 10.53 -19.48 6.50
N ALA A 63 9.72 -20.40 6.00
CA ALA A 63 9.67 -21.78 6.49
C ALA A 63 10.96 -22.59 6.22
N ASN A 64 11.67 -22.29 5.12
CA ASN A 64 12.90 -22.99 4.73
C ASN A 64 13.74 -22.16 3.78
N PHE A 65 14.98 -22.61 3.52
CA PHE A 65 15.93 -21.91 2.66
C PHE A 65 15.42 -21.70 1.22
N SER A 66 14.82 -22.73 0.61
CA SER A 66 14.30 -22.61 -0.76
C SER A 66 13.20 -21.57 -0.84
N HIS A 67 12.30 -21.54 0.15
CA HIS A 67 11.24 -20.55 0.27
C HIS A 67 11.81 -19.13 0.36
N LEU A 68 12.80 -18.90 1.25
CA LEU A 68 13.50 -17.62 1.33
C LEU A 68 14.17 -17.25 0.00
N PHE A 69 14.96 -18.18 -0.57
CA PHE A 69 15.75 -17.93 -1.77
C PHE A 69 14.88 -17.49 -2.95
N PHE A 70 13.82 -18.22 -3.27
CA PHE A 70 12.95 -17.87 -4.41
C PHE A 70 12.14 -16.60 -4.16
N ASN A 71 11.73 -16.34 -2.93
CA ASN A 71 11.09 -15.07 -2.58
C ASN A 71 12.05 -13.89 -2.78
N MET A 72 13.25 -13.96 -2.25
CA MET A 72 14.23 -12.88 -2.34
C MET A 72 14.70 -12.67 -3.79
N LEU A 73 14.88 -13.75 -4.54
CA LEU A 73 15.23 -13.68 -5.95
C LEU A 73 14.15 -12.97 -6.76
N THR A 74 12.89 -13.37 -6.58
CA THR A 74 11.74 -12.75 -7.28
C THR A 74 11.56 -11.28 -6.88
N LEU A 75 11.68 -11.00 -5.58
CA LEU A 75 11.61 -9.63 -5.08
C LEU A 75 12.73 -8.75 -5.66
N TRP A 76 13.94 -9.30 -5.79
CA TRP A 76 15.03 -8.55 -6.40
C TRP A 76 14.76 -8.23 -7.87
N PHE A 77 14.38 -9.22 -8.68
CA PHE A 77 14.17 -9.00 -10.10
C PHE A 77 12.97 -8.08 -10.40
N ILE A 78 11.83 -8.39 -9.83
CA ILE A 78 10.58 -7.66 -10.10
C ILE A 78 10.47 -6.40 -9.24
N GLY A 79 10.75 -6.54 -7.95
CA GLY A 79 10.66 -5.43 -7.02
C GLY A 79 11.63 -4.30 -7.34
N ALA A 80 12.89 -4.61 -7.67
CA ALA A 80 13.86 -3.58 -8.00
C ALA A 80 13.53 -2.85 -9.32
N TYR A 81 12.93 -3.55 -10.29
CA TYR A 81 12.43 -2.91 -11.49
C TYR A 81 11.31 -1.92 -11.14
N LEU A 82 10.30 -2.37 -10.40
CA LEU A 82 9.16 -1.53 -9.98
C LEU A 82 9.59 -0.37 -9.09
N GLU A 83 10.51 -0.60 -8.14
CA GLU A 83 11.03 0.46 -7.28
C GLU A 83 11.81 1.51 -8.05
N SER A 84 12.59 1.09 -9.06
CA SER A 84 13.34 2.00 -9.93
C SER A 84 12.43 2.91 -10.76
N ASP A 85 11.29 2.37 -11.22
CA ASP A 85 10.35 3.10 -12.07
C ASP A 85 9.35 3.95 -11.25
N TRP A 86 8.83 3.41 -10.15
CA TRP A 86 7.80 4.07 -9.34
C TRP A 86 8.35 4.98 -8.24
N GLY A 87 9.62 4.79 -7.88
CA GLY A 87 10.23 5.34 -6.68
C GLY A 87 9.89 4.53 -5.41
N SER A 88 10.78 4.62 -4.43
CA SER A 88 10.76 3.81 -3.20
C SER A 88 9.45 3.94 -2.40
N ARG A 89 8.83 5.13 -2.38
CA ARG A 89 7.60 5.36 -1.62
C ARG A 89 6.42 4.58 -2.18
N ARG A 90 6.17 4.70 -3.47
CA ARG A 90 5.06 4.00 -4.13
C ARG A 90 5.25 2.50 -4.12
N PHE A 91 6.51 2.05 -4.27
CA PHE A 91 6.86 0.65 -4.17
C PHE A 91 6.49 0.06 -2.81
N ILE A 92 6.94 0.67 -1.70
CA ILE A 92 6.66 0.14 -0.36
C ILE A 92 5.18 0.21 0.01
N GLU A 93 4.46 1.25 -0.44
CA GLU A 93 3.01 1.36 -0.27
C GLU A 93 2.29 0.19 -0.97
N CYS A 94 2.65 -0.13 -2.23
CA CYS A 94 2.10 -1.25 -2.97
C CYS A 94 2.43 -2.59 -2.31
N TYR A 95 3.70 -2.82 -1.97
CA TYR A 95 4.13 -4.05 -1.31
C TYR A 95 3.37 -4.29 -0.01
N THR A 96 3.31 -3.29 0.88
CA THR A 96 2.60 -3.39 2.16
C THR A 96 1.10 -3.59 1.96
N PHE A 97 0.49 -2.88 1.01
CA PHE A 97 -0.92 -3.06 0.66
C PHE A 97 -1.22 -4.50 0.23
N CYS A 98 -0.34 -5.10 -0.58
CA CYS A 98 -0.49 -6.48 -1.02
C CYS A 98 -0.24 -7.49 0.12
N VAL A 99 0.74 -7.23 0.98
CA VAL A 99 1.01 -8.06 2.18
C VAL A 99 -0.21 -8.08 3.09
N VAL A 100 -0.75 -6.91 3.45
CA VAL A 100 -1.94 -6.81 4.31
C VAL A 100 -3.16 -7.42 3.61
N GLY A 101 -3.34 -7.17 2.32
CA GLY A 101 -4.43 -7.74 1.54
C GLY A 101 -4.38 -9.26 1.47
N ALA A 102 -3.20 -9.84 1.29
CA ALA A 102 -2.97 -11.28 1.33
C ALA A 102 -3.36 -11.88 2.69
N ALA A 103 -2.96 -11.22 3.78
CA ALA A 103 -3.33 -11.60 5.14
C ALA A 103 -4.84 -11.57 5.36
N LEU A 104 -5.52 -10.51 4.92
CA LEU A 104 -6.98 -10.37 5.05
C LEU A 104 -7.72 -11.50 4.30
N VAL A 105 -7.31 -11.80 3.06
CA VAL A 105 -7.90 -12.92 2.29
C VAL A 105 -7.67 -14.24 3.01
N THR A 106 -6.49 -14.47 3.53
CA THR A 106 -6.15 -15.67 4.30
C THR A 106 -7.05 -15.82 5.52
N ILE A 107 -7.28 -14.74 6.28
CA ILE A 107 -8.16 -14.72 7.44
C ILE A 107 -9.60 -15.06 7.04
N VAL A 108 -10.14 -14.39 6.02
CA VAL A 108 -11.51 -14.63 5.55
C VAL A 108 -11.71 -16.08 5.12
N VAL A 109 -10.77 -16.64 4.37
CA VAL A 109 -10.84 -18.04 3.91
C VAL A 109 -10.73 -19.01 5.10
N SER A 110 -9.85 -18.75 6.07
CA SER A 110 -9.70 -19.59 7.26
C SER A 110 -10.98 -19.68 8.07
N TYR A 111 -11.68 -18.57 8.30
CA TYR A 111 -12.95 -18.55 9.02
C TYR A 111 -14.15 -19.05 8.20
N SER A 112 -14.02 -19.09 6.87
CA SER A 112 -15.04 -19.71 6.03
C SER A 112 -15.02 -21.25 6.06
N HIS A 113 -13.99 -21.84 6.65
CA HIS A 113 -13.70 -23.27 6.67
C HIS A 113 -13.68 -23.92 5.27
N PHE A 114 -13.47 -23.08 4.24
CA PHE A 114 -13.40 -23.54 2.86
C PHE A 114 -12.27 -24.56 2.66
N LEU A 115 -12.57 -25.69 2.06
CA LEU A 115 -11.65 -26.82 1.85
C LEU A 115 -10.95 -27.32 3.13
N GLY A 116 -11.61 -27.24 4.29
CA GLY A 116 -11.04 -27.69 5.56
C GLY A 116 -10.02 -26.75 6.19
N MET A 117 -9.91 -25.51 5.67
CA MET A 117 -9.09 -24.46 6.30
C MET A 117 -9.64 -24.15 7.69
N ASN A 118 -8.73 -23.78 8.59
CA ASN A 118 -9.12 -23.36 9.93
C ASN A 118 -8.30 -22.14 10.39
N GLU A 119 -8.81 -21.49 11.42
CA GLU A 119 -8.27 -20.24 11.96
C GLU A 119 -6.97 -20.41 12.77
N HIS A 120 -6.56 -21.66 13.06
CA HIS A 120 -5.33 -21.98 13.80
C HIS A 120 -4.11 -22.22 12.88
N GLY A 121 -4.34 -22.32 11.57
CA GLY A 121 -3.25 -22.53 10.61
C GLY A 121 -2.36 -21.30 10.47
N GLY A 122 -1.04 -21.49 10.61
CA GLY A 122 -0.05 -20.42 10.44
C GLY A 122 0.42 -20.24 8.99
N THR A 123 0.62 -18.99 8.57
CA THR A 123 1.18 -18.63 7.28
C THR A 123 2.40 -17.73 7.47
N VAL A 124 3.48 -17.99 6.73
CA VAL A 124 4.72 -17.20 6.71
C VAL A 124 5.20 -16.98 5.29
N GLY A 125 5.90 -15.88 5.03
CA GLY A 125 6.59 -15.60 3.78
C GLY A 125 6.23 -14.27 3.14
N ALA A 126 7.19 -13.69 2.44
CA ALA A 126 7.02 -12.45 1.65
C ALA A 126 6.14 -12.64 0.41
N SER A 127 5.77 -13.87 0.08
CA SER A 127 5.14 -14.23 -1.19
C SER A 127 3.81 -13.52 -1.44
N GLY A 128 2.99 -13.24 -0.42
CA GLY A 128 1.76 -12.45 -0.58
C GLY A 128 2.02 -11.09 -1.21
N GLY A 129 3.00 -10.35 -0.69
CA GLY A 129 3.45 -9.09 -1.28
C GLY A 129 4.06 -9.24 -2.67
N ILE A 130 4.89 -10.27 -2.86
CA ILE A 130 5.55 -10.56 -4.14
C ILE A 130 4.55 -10.92 -5.23
N PHE A 131 3.54 -11.72 -4.95
CA PHE A 131 2.47 -12.03 -5.92
C PHE A 131 1.67 -10.78 -6.30
N GLY A 132 1.47 -9.85 -5.36
CA GLY A 132 0.89 -8.55 -5.66
C GLY A 132 1.75 -7.71 -6.59
N LEU A 133 3.05 -7.63 -6.35
CA LEU A 133 4.01 -6.96 -7.24
C LEU A 133 4.07 -7.64 -8.61
N LEU A 134 4.02 -8.97 -8.67
CA LEU A 134 3.94 -9.75 -9.91
C LEU A 134 2.72 -9.38 -10.74
N MET A 135 1.54 -9.31 -10.10
CA MET A 135 0.30 -8.90 -10.76
C MET A 135 0.41 -7.46 -11.29
N ALA A 136 0.89 -6.53 -10.49
CA ALA A 136 1.09 -5.16 -10.91
C ALA A 136 2.07 -5.06 -12.08
N PHE A 137 3.17 -5.81 -12.04
CA PHE A 137 4.14 -5.89 -13.12
C PHE A 137 3.53 -6.47 -14.40
N GLY A 138 2.80 -7.57 -14.32
CA GLY A 138 2.18 -8.22 -15.47
C GLY A 138 1.12 -7.38 -16.17
N ILE A 139 0.45 -6.48 -15.44
CA ILE A 139 -0.54 -5.55 -16.01
C ILE A 139 0.15 -4.34 -16.64
N LEU A 140 1.05 -3.68 -15.90
CA LEU A 140 1.65 -2.42 -16.33
C LEU A 140 2.77 -2.60 -17.37
N TYR A 141 3.46 -3.74 -17.33
CA TYR A 141 4.59 -4.06 -18.22
C TYR A 141 4.35 -5.37 -18.99
N ALA A 142 3.11 -5.58 -19.44
CA ALA A 142 2.61 -6.82 -20.02
C ALA A 142 3.50 -7.41 -21.12
N ASP A 143 4.05 -6.58 -21.98
CA ASP A 143 4.90 -6.97 -23.12
C ASP A 143 6.40 -6.91 -22.82
N GLN A 144 6.79 -6.53 -21.59
CA GLN A 144 8.18 -6.54 -21.16
C GLN A 144 8.72 -7.98 -21.13
N GLU A 145 9.82 -8.22 -21.83
CA GLU A 145 10.50 -9.51 -21.81
C GLU A 145 11.35 -9.64 -20.53
N MET A 146 11.17 -10.74 -19.84
CA MET A 146 11.95 -11.12 -18.66
C MET A 146 12.71 -12.41 -18.90
N PHE A 147 13.88 -12.51 -18.31
CA PHE A 147 14.69 -13.72 -18.33
C PHE A 147 14.13 -14.72 -17.30
N LEU A 148 13.71 -15.89 -17.73
CA LEU A 148 13.16 -16.93 -16.84
C LEU A 148 14.31 -17.74 -16.24
N PHE A 149 15.01 -17.18 -15.25
CA PHE A 149 16.10 -17.89 -14.57
C PHE A 149 15.57 -19.15 -13.82
N PRO A 150 16.26 -20.31 -13.93
CA PRO A 150 17.54 -20.55 -14.60
C PRO A 150 17.45 -20.95 -16.09
N LEU A 151 16.28 -20.88 -16.69
CA LEU A 151 16.04 -21.29 -18.08
C LEU A 151 16.52 -20.21 -19.06
N PRO A 152 17.12 -20.57 -20.21
CA PRO A 152 17.68 -19.61 -21.16
C PRO A 152 16.60 -18.98 -22.07
N PHE A 153 15.37 -18.85 -21.57
CA PHE A 153 14.26 -18.29 -22.34
C PHE A 153 13.88 -16.91 -21.81
N ARG A 154 13.39 -16.09 -22.75
CA ARG A 154 12.70 -14.85 -22.42
C ARG A 154 11.20 -15.08 -22.51
N ILE A 155 10.47 -14.58 -21.54
CA ILE A 155 9.00 -14.65 -21.48
C ILE A 155 8.44 -13.24 -21.24
N LYS A 156 7.35 -12.91 -21.90
CA LYS A 156 6.65 -11.66 -21.63
C LYS A 156 5.99 -11.73 -20.25
N ALA A 157 6.01 -10.61 -19.52
CA ALA A 157 5.49 -10.50 -18.15
C ALA A 157 4.06 -11.01 -18.01
N LYS A 158 3.17 -10.72 -18.96
CA LYS A 158 1.79 -11.21 -18.96
C LYS A 158 1.67 -12.74 -18.93
N TYR A 159 2.53 -13.44 -19.65
CA TYR A 159 2.53 -14.92 -19.66
C TYR A 159 3.13 -15.49 -18.38
N LEU A 160 4.18 -14.87 -17.86
CA LEU A 160 4.76 -15.24 -16.57
C LEU A 160 3.72 -15.15 -15.45
N VAL A 161 3.01 -14.04 -15.37
CA VAL A 161 1.95 -13.84 -14.36
C VAL A 161 0.81 -14.82 -14.60
N GLY A 162 0.38 -15.04 -15.84
CA GLY A 162 -0.66 -16.04 -16.17
C GLY A 162 -0.27 -17.45 -15.69
N ILE A 163 0.97 -17.88 -15.89
CA ILE A 163 1.48 -19.16 -15.39
C ILE A 163 1.39 -19.20 -13.84
N TRP A 164 1.85 -18.15 -13.15
CA TRP A 164 1.80 -18.12 -11.69
C TRP A 164 0.38 -18.12 -11.15
N VAL A 165 -0.57 -17.44 -11.81
CA VAL A 165 -2.00 -17.50 -11.46
C VAL A 165 -2.52 -18.94 -11.59
N ILE A 166 -2.22 -19.62 -12.69
CA ILE A 166 -2.62 -21.01 -12.91
C ILE A 166 -2.00 -21.93 -11.86
N VAL A 167 -0.71 -21.79 -11.59
CA VAL A 167 0.00 -22.57 -10.56
C VAL A 167 -0.63 -22.34 -9.19
N ALA A 168 -0.94 -21.10 -8.82
CA ALA A 168 -1.60 -20.79 -7.56
C ALA A 168 -3.01 -21.42 -7.46
N ILE A 169 -3.79 -21.40 -8.54
CA ILE A 169 -5.12 -22.05 -8.57
C ILE A 169 -5.00 -23.57 -8.46
N VAL A 170 -4.09 -24.20 -9.19
CA VAL A 170 -3.88 -25.66 -9.15
C VAL A 170 -3.40 -26.07 -7.76
N ALA A 171 -2.56 -25.29 -7.11
CA ALA A 171 -2.05 -25.55 -5.76
C ALA A 171 -3.14 -25.57 -4.67
N ILE A 172 -4.32 -24.99 -4.90
CA ILE A 172 -5.47 -25.11 -3.99
C ILE A 172 -5.89 -26.56 -3.79
N PHE A 173 -5.78 -27.36 -4.86
CA PHE A 173 -6.24 -28.75 -4.89
C PHE A 173 -5.13 -29.75 -4.50
N ASP A 174 -3.91 -29.27 -4.17
CA ASP A 174 -2.83 -30.15 -3.72
C ASP A 174 -2.81 -30.25 -2.18
N PRO A 175 -3.18 -31.40 -1.60
CA PRO A 175 -3.21 -31.60 -0.14
C PRO A 175 -1.83 -31.46 0.52
N ARG A 176 -0.74 -31.54 -0.26
CA ARG A 176 0.64 -31.52 0.25
C ARG A 176 1.18 -30.09 0.46
N GLN A 177 0.56 -29.09 -0.17
CA GLN A 177 1.04 -27.71 -0.16
C GLN A 177 0.44 -26.81 0.94
N GLY A 178 -0.21 -27.38 1.95
CA GLY A 178 -0.71 -26.64 3.11
C GLY A 178 -1.60 -25.45 2.70
N GLY A 179 -2.82 -25.73 2.26
CA GLY A 179 -3.85 -24.87 1.68
C GLY A 179 -3.88 -23.38 2.01
N ILE A 180 -3.62 -22.96 3.25
CA ILE A 180 -3.72 -21.55 3.69
C ILE A 180 -2.73 -20.63 2.97
N ALA A 181 -1.47 -21.06 2.76
CA ALA A 181 -0.46 -20.24 2.10
C ALA A 181 -0.82 -19.92 0.64
N VAL A 182 -1.55 -20.80 -0.03
CA VAL A 182 -2.04 -20.57 -1.41
C VAL A 182 -3.01 -19.41 -1.46
N PHE A 183 -3.87 -19.26 -0.46
CA PHE A 183 -4.82 -18.14 -0.39
C PHE A 183 -4.12 -16.80 -0.12
N ALA A 184 -2.97 -16.81 0.57
CA ALA A 184 -2.12 -15.63 0.65
C ALA A 184 -1.57 -15.20 -0.71
N HIS A 185 -1.19 -16.16 -1.58
CA HIS A 185 -0.77 -15.85 -2.96
C HIS A 185 -1.90 -15.26 -3.80
N LEU A 186 -3.09 -15.87 -3.75
CA LEU A 186 -4.27 -15.37 -4.47
C LEU A 186 -4.72 -14.00 -3.92
N GLY A 187 -4.66 -13.82 -2.61
CA GLY A 187 -4.91 -12.53 -1.97
C GLY A 187 -3.92 -11.45 -2.46
N GLY A 188 -2.63 -11.80 -2.54
CA GLY A 188 -1.61 -10.93 -3.10
C GLY A 188 -1.93 -10.54 -4.55
N LEU A 189 -2.23 -11.49 -5.42
CA LEU A 189 -2.64 -11.23 -6.80
C LEU A 189 -3.85 -10.31 -6.89
N LEU A 190 -4.90 -10.59 -6.10
CA LEU A 190 -6.11 -9.76 -6.04
C LEU A 190 -5.78 -8.31 -5.65
N PHE A 191 -5.03 -8.14 -4.56
CA PHE A 191 -4.69 -6.80 -4.07
C PHE A 191 -3.71 -6.08 -4.99
N GLY A 192 -2.82 -6.78 -5.68
CA GLY A 192 -1.99 -6.22 -6.76
C GLY A 192 -2.82 -5.69 -7.93
N TYR A 193 -3.85 -6.45 -8.35
CA TYR A 193 -4.82 -6.01 -9.35
C TYR A 193 -5.59 -4.76 -8.89
N LEU A 194 -6.11 -4.77 -7.64
CA LEU A 194 -6.83 -3.64 -7.06
C LEU A 194 -5.93 -2.40 -6.96
N TRP A 195 -4.66 -2.58 -6.62
CA TRP A 195 -3.68 -1.50 -6.60
C TRP A 195 -3.58 -0.81 -7.95
N VAL A 196 -3.35 -1.56 -9.01
CA VAL A 196 -3.19 -0.98 -10.36
C VAL A 196 -4.46 -0.33 -10.86
N LYS A 197 -5.63 -0.93 -10.58
CA LYS A 197 -6.90 -0.46 -11.16
C LYS A 197 -7.52 0.73 -10.42
N PHE A 198 -7.40 0.77 -9.10
CA PHE A 198 -8.18 1.72 -8.29
C PHE A 198 -7.34 2.74 -7.53
N LEU A 199 -6.03 2.50 -7.39
CA LEU A 199 -5.21 3.43 -6.63
C LEU A 199 -4.50 4.43 -7.54
N PRO A 200 -4.37 5.71 -7.08
CA PRO A 200 -3.76 6.77 -7.86
C PRO A 200 -2.31 6.44 -8.26
N SER A 201 -1.94 6.84 -9.47
CA SER A 201 -0.56 6.68 -9.98
C SER A 201 0.50 7.36 -9.11
N ARG A 202 0.10 8.30 -8.25
CA ARG A 202 0.98 9.04 -7.32
C ARG A 202 1.08 8.44 -5.91
N GLY A 203 0.43 7.28 -5.64
CA GLY A 203 0.45 6.58 -4.36
C GLY A 203 -0.65 7.02 -3.38
N LEU A 204 -0.87 6.18 -2.34
CA LEU A 204 -1.91 6.38 -1.31
C LEU A 204 -1.72 7.65 -0.50
N SER A 205 -0.51 7.94 -0.11
CA SER A 205 -0.18 9.08 0.71
C SER A 205 -0.42 10.41 0.00
N TYR A 206 -0.18 10.48 -1.32
CA TYR A 206 -0.54 11.65 -2.13
C TYR A 206 -2.05 11.82 -2.18
N ALA A 207 -2.81 10.75 -2.46
CA ALA A 207 -4.28 10.79 -2.50
C ALA A 207 -4.87 11.19 -1.13
N ALA A 208 -4.32 10.68 -0.03
CA ALA A 208 -4.74 11.05 1.31
C ALA A 208 -4.45 12.53 1.61
N SER A 209 -3.27 13.02 1.24
CA SER A 209 -2.90 14.43 1.41
C SER A 209 -3.79 15.35 0.56
N GLU A 210 -4.06 15.00 -0.68
CA GLU A 210 -4.94 15.78 -1.57
C GLU A 210 -6.36 15.86 -1.01
N ARG A 211 -6.92 14.75 -0.54
CA ARG A 211 -8.24 14.74 0.13
C ARG A 211 -8.24 15.58 1.40
N TYR A 212 -7.23 15.41 2.25
CA TYR A 212 -7.09 16.20 3.47
C TYR A 212 -7.04 17.71 3.19
N PHE A 213 -6.16 18.13 2.25
CA PHE A 213 -6.06 19.53 1.86
C PHE A 213 -7.33 20.03 1.17
N GLY A 214 -7.99 19.20 0.38
CA GLY A 214 -9.28 19.51 -0.23
C GLY A 214 -10.36 19.82 0.80
N VAL A 215 -10.54 18.96 1.80
CA VAL A 215 -11.49 19.16 2.90
C VAL A 215 -11.12 20.39 3.73
N ARG A 216 -9.84 20.53 4.11
CA ARG A 216 -9.34 21.67 4.88
C ARG A 216 -9.58 22.99 4.14
N ASN A 217 -9.26 23.05 2.84
CA ASN A 217 -9.46 24.25 2.04
C ASN A 217 -10.96 24.60 1.88
N SER A 218 -11.81 23.58 1.76
CA SER A 218 -13.27 23.75 1.72
C SER A 218 -13.81 24.34 3.03
N TYR A 219 -13.31 23.84 4.17
CA TYR A 219 -13.65 24.38 5.48
C TYR A 219 -13.22 25.83 5.64
N TYR A 220 -11.98 26.18 5.25
CA TYR A 220 -11.51 27.57 5.34
C TYR A 220 -12.23 28.50 4.38
N ARG A 221 -12.59 28.05 3.17
CA ARG A 221 -13.45 28.81 2.25
C ARG A 221 -14.83 29.06 2.85
N TRP A 222 -15.44 28.04 3.46
CA TRP A 222 -16.72 28.20 4.15
C TRP A 222 -16.62 29.19 5.31
N LYS A 223 -15.57 29.07 6.16
CA LYS A 223 -15.32 29.98 7.27
C LYS A 223 -15.14 31.44 6.82
N ARG A 224 -14.38 31.67 5.78
CA ARG A 224 -14.19 33.01 5.16
C ARG A 224 -15.50 33.58 4.66
N ARG A 225 -16.26 32.81 3.88
CA ARG A 225 -17.58 33.23 3.37
C ARG A 225 -18.54 33.61 4.50
N ARG A 226 -18.55 32.82 5.57
CA ARG A 226 -19.39 33.13 6.74
C ARG A 226 -18.95 34.42 7.45
N ALA A 227 -17.64 34.65 7.58
CA ALA A 227 -17.11 35.89 8.15
C ALA A 227 -17.39 37.09 7.25
N ALA A 228 -17.19 36.96 5.94
CA ALA A 228 -17.50 38.00 4.95
C ALA A 228 -18.96 38.43 5.02
N ARG A 229 -19.91 37.48 5.02
CA ARG A 229 -21.36 37.80 5.16
C ARG A 229 -21.68 38.54 6.46
N LYS A 230 -21.09 38.14 7.58
CA LYS A 230 -21.29 38.86 8.85
C LYS A 230 -20.74 40.27 8.77
N PHE A 231 -19.60 40.47 8.14
CA PHE A 231 -18.98 41.77 7.97
C PHE A 231 -19.76 42.66 7.00
N GLU A 232 -20.31 42.11 5.90
CA GLU A 232 -21.22 42.83 4.99
C GLU A 232 -22.45 43.34 5.74
N VAL A 233 -23.08 42.50 6.56
CA VAL A 233 -24.24 42.89 7.40
C VAL A 233 -23.86 44.03 8.34
N TYR A 234 -22.75 43.87 9.06
CA TYR A 234 -22.27 44.89 9.98
C TYR A 234 -21.99 46.24 9.26
N MET A 235 -21.34 46.21 8.09
CA MET A 235 -21.01 47.42 7.33
C MET A 235 -22.27 48.06 6.73
N ARG A 236 -23.26 47.29 6.30
CA ARG A 236 -24.53 47.80 5.84
C ARG A 236 -25.31 48.52 6.93
N ASP A 237 -25.27 48.00 8.15
CA ASP A 237 -25.91 48.62 9.32
C ASP A 237 -25.22 49.94 9.72
N HIS A 238 -24.02 50.23 9.19
CA HIS A 238 -23.25 51.47 9.41
C HIS A 238 -23.15 52.31 8.12
N ASP A 239 -24.10 52.15 7.18
CA ASP A 239 -24.19 52.86 5.90
C ASP A 239 -22.94 52.78 5.01
N ARG A 240 -22.19 51.65 5.13
CA ARG A 240 -21.01 51.40 4.30
C ARG A 240 -21.23 50.18 3.43
N LYS A 241 -20.93 50.31 2.14
CA LYS A 241 -20.96 49.18 1.18
C LYS A 241 -19.59 48.49 1.10
N VAL A 242 -19.59 47.19 1.32
CA VAL A 242 -18.41 46.33 1.16
C VAL A 242 -18.87 45.08 0.40
N THR A 243 -18.16 44.72 -0.65
CA THR A 243 -18.46 43.54 -1.48
C THR A 243 -17.38 42.50 -1.35
N PHE A 244 -17.78 41.23 -1.35
CA PHE A 244 -16.87 40.08 -1.34
C PHE A 244 -17.21 39.18 -2.52
N ASP A 245 -16.18 38.52 -3.08
CA ASP A 245 -16.35 37.50 -4.10
C ASP A 245 -16.99 36.20 -3.53
N GLU A 246 -17.29 35.27 -4.41
CA GLU A 246 -17.84 33.95 -4.04
C GLU A 246 -16.90 33.14 -3.12
N HIS A 247 -15.62 33.50 -3.02
CA HIS A 247 -14.62 32.89 -2.16
C HIS A 247 -14.44 33.61 -0.81
N GLY A 248 -15.13 34.75 -0.60
CA GLY A 248 -15.06 35.58 0.59
C GLY A 248 -13.83 36.49 0.64
N ASN A 249 -13.22 36.81 -0.50
CA ASN A 249 -12.18 37.83 -0.62
C ASN A 249 -12.83 39.19 -0.88
N TYR A 250 -12.26 40.24 -0.29
CA TYR A 250 -12.72 41.60 -0.51
C TYR A 250 -12.55 42.04 -1.97
N VAL A 251 -13.62 42.55 -2.57
CA VAL A 251 -13.60 43.16 -3.89
C VAL A 251 -13.62 44.69 -3.71
N PRO A 252 -12.53 45.40 -4.06
CA PRO A 252 -12.52 46.85 -3.98
C PRO A 252 -13.59 47.44 -4.93
N PRO A 253 -14.26 48.54 -4.53
CA PRO A 253 -15.16 49.22 -5.43
C PRO A 253 -14.42 49.76 -6.65
N ASP A 254 -15.03 49.70 -7.83
CA ASP A 254 -14.48 50.24 -9.07
C ASP A 254 -14.15 51.73 -8.91
N ASP A 255 -13.02 52.19 -9.45
CA ASP A 255 -12.59 53.58 -9.37
C ASP A 255 -13.60 54.58 -9.94
N ASN A 256 -14.56 54.13 -10.75
CA ASN A 256 -15.67 54.92 -11.28
C ASN A 256 -16.76 55.23 -10.25
N ASP A 257 -16.84 54.52 -9.12
CA ASP A 257 -17.83 54.77 -8.05
C ASP A 257 -17.37 55.85 -7.04
N LYS A 258 -16.10 56.32 -7.16
CA LYS A 258 -15.50 57.33 -6.29
C LYS A 258 -15.95 58.76 -6.57
N THR A 259 -16.75 59.01 -7.62
CA THR A 259 -17.14 60.38 -8.04
C THR A 259 -18.35 60.94 -7.32
N ASN A 260 -19.05 60.16 -6.46
CA ASN A 260 -20.26 60.63 -5.79
C ASN A 260 -20.27 60.35 -4.24
N GLY A 261 -19.30 60.84 -3.52
CA GLY A 261 -19.34 60.69 -2.07
C GLY A 261 -18.05 61.12 -1.41
N GLY A 262 -17.89 62.42 -1.18
CA GLY A 262 -16.74 62.93 -0.45
C GLY A 262 -16.67 62.42 1.01
N SER A 263 -15.65 61.67 1.27
CA SER A 263 -15.04 61.59 2.63
C SER A 263 -13.61 61.04 2.50
N LYS A 264 -12.64 61.91 2.68
CA LYS A 264 -11.27 61.56 2.93
C LYS A 264 -11.19 60.83 4.27
N SER A 265 -10.95 59.53 4.29
CA SER A 265 -10.43 58.85 5.47
C SER A 265 -9.15 58.15 5.06
N GLY A 266 -8.02 58.78 5.44
CA GLY A 266 -6.72 58.15 5.37
C GLY A 266 -6.63 57.02 6.41
N TRP A 267 -6.45 55.84 5.88
CA TRP A 267 -5.76 54.73 6.57
C TRP A 267 -4.87 54.08 5.53
N VAL A 268 -3.64 54.53 5.56
CA VAL A 268 -2.51 53.90 4.87
C VAL A 268 -1.57 53.44 5.96
N ASN A 269 -1.19 52.24 5.88
CA ASN A 269 -0.08 51.40 6.32
C ASN A 269 -0.51 50.16 7.08
#